data_d4ca5e7cde602b1aba23eeb2c8794ef3
#
_entry.id   d4ca5e7cde602b1aba23eeb2c8794ef3
#
_cell.length_a   1.000
_cell.length_b   1.000
_cell.length_c   1.000
_cell.angle_alpha   90.00
_cell.angle_beta   90.00
_cell.angle_gamma   90.00
#
_symmetry.space_group_name_H-M   'P 1'
#
loop_
_entity.id
_entity.type
_entity.pdbx_description
1 polymer ?
#
loop_
_entity_poly.entity_id
_entity_poly.type
_entity_poly.pdbx_seq_one_letter_code
_entity_poly.pdbx_strand_id
1 'polypeptide(L)'
;MVTENPYIKQFPDLMAGKTVLYVHGFASSGQSGTVRRLQEVLPEARVIAPDLPIHPHEALALLHDVCQQEKPDLIVGTSMGGMFAEQLRGYDRICVNPALDIAETMRAHGLTGTQQFQNPRQDGVQEFYVDKTLVKEYREVSEQRFQNMTDDDRQRVYGLFGDEDELVDTYDMFHEHYPQALYFHGEHRMNDRSFMHSVLPVIRWIDDRQQQRERPIIYIGIETMMDSYRKPVSSVQKAVRQLIERYQVLFVAPAEDTSTTESWLTEHIGVPAWRHTVYTYRRDLLYGDYLIAAPKQGRSEGSLATVLEYGSETFKTWEDIIEYFSRLGGQ
;
A
#
# COMPACT_ATOMS: atom_id res chain seq x y z
N MET A 1 27.52 -13.76 -7.24
CA MET A 1 27.18 -12.36 -6.97
C MET A 1 25.67 -12.32 -6.80
N VAL A 2 25.19 -12.05 -5.60
CA VAL A 2 23.76 -11.79 -5.37
C VAL A 2 23.52 -10.41 -6.00
N THR A 3 22.79 -10.37 -7.10
CA THR A 3 22.32 -9.11 -7.68
C THR A 3 21.36 -8.50 -6.69
N GLU A 4 21.73 -7.37 -6.07
CA GLU A 4 20.81 -6.60 -5.24
C GLU A 4 19.55 -6.31 -6.05
N ASN A 5 18.40 -6.69 -5.49
CA ASN A 5 17.14 -6.40 -6.14
C ASN A 5 16.89 -4.88 -6.03
N PRO A 6 16.82 -4.14 -7.16
CA PRO A 6 16.68 -2.68 -7.15
C PRO A 6 15.34 -2.20 -6.58
N TYR A 7 14.38 -3.10 -6.39
CA TYR A 7 13.09 -2.80 -5.78
C TYR A 7 13.11 -2.94 -4.24
N ILE A 8 14.12 -3.59 -3.68
CA ILE A 8 14.29 -3.67 -2.23
C ILE A 8 15.01 -2.41 -1.78
N LYS A 9 14.23 -1.40 -1.41
CA LYS A 9 14.76 -0.21 -0.82
C LYS A 9 14.58 -0.23 0.67
N GLN A 10 15.66 -0.03 1.37
CA GLN A 10 15.70 -0.04 2.82
C GLN A 10 15.28 1.33 3.36
N PHE A 11 14.31 1.29 4.25
CA PHE A 11 13.91 2.41 5.09
C PHE A 11 14.21 1.98 6.53
N PRO A 12 15.46 2.10 6.99
CA PRO A 12 15.90 1.47 8.23
C PRO A 12 15.13 1.95 9.47
N ASP A 13 14.52 3.13 9.40
CA ASP A 13 13.71 3.72 10.45
C ASP A 13 12.21 3.42 10.33
N LEU A 14 11.76 2.81 9.22
CA LEU A 14 10.35 2.52 9.00
C LEU A 14 9.91 1.36 9.90
N MET A 15 8.86 1.59 10.68
CA MET A 15 8.35 0.64 11.69
C MET A 15 9.41 0.22 12.73
N ALA A 16 10.46 1.03 12.97
CA ALA A 16 11.53 0.71 13.88
C ALA A 16 11.01 0.43 15.31
N GLY A 17 11.43 -0.70 15.89
CA GLY A 17 11.01 -1.15 17.22
C GLY A 17 9.57 -1.67 17.31
N LYS A 18 8.82 -1.73 16.21
CA LYS A 18 7.43 -2.17 16.14
C LYS A 18 7.31 -3.62 15.69
N THR A 19 6.14 -4.20 15.95
CA THR A 19 5.80 -5.56 15.54
C THR A 19 4.83 -5.54 14.38
N VAL A 20 5.16 -6.26 13.30
CA VAL A 20 4.32 -6.46 12.12
C VAL A 20 3.89 -7.92 12.06
N LEU A 21 2.58 -8.17 12.10
CA LEU A 21 2.01 -9.50 11.89
C LEU A 21 1.66 -9.66 10.40
N TYR A 22 2.22 -10.67 9.76
CA TYR A 22 1.82 -11.05 8.42
C TYR A 22 0.93 -12.29 8.43
N VAL A 23 -0.21 -12.20 7.75
CA VAL A 23 -1.21 -13.26 7.61
C VAL A 23 -1.21 -13.76 6.17
N HIS A 24 -0.73 -14.98 5.96
CA HIS A 24 -0.54 -15.53 4.61
C HIS A 24 -1.84 -16.00 3.94
N GLY A 25 -1.80 -16.10 2.62
CA GLY A 25 -2.92 -16.58 1.80
C GLY A 25 -3.10 -18.10 1.83
N PHE A 26 -4.14 -18.56 1.13
CA PHE A 26 -4.46 -19.98 0.99
C PHE A 26 -3.29 -20.77 0.38
N ALA A 27 -3.04 -21.97 0.89
CA ALA A 27 -1.93 -22.84 0.47
C ALA A 27 -0.53 -22.21 0.57
N SER A 28 -0.36 -21.18 1.41
CA SER A 28 0.93 -20.55 1.70
C SER A 28 1.41 -20.87 3.12
N SER A 29 2.43 -20.16 3.60
CA SER A 29 2.99 -20.34 4.95
C SER A 29 3.64 -19.05 5.47
N GLY A 30 4.06 -19.09 6.74
CA GLY A 30 4.90 -18.06 7.37
C GLY A 30 6.31 -17.93 6.79
N GLN A 31 6.69 -18.77 5.83
CA GLN A 31 7.98 -18.70 5.11
C GLN A 31 7.84 -18.20 3.66
N SER A 32 6.75 -17.51 3.35
CA SER A 32 6.49 -16.98 2.01
C SER A 32 7.46 -15.88 1.58
N GLY A 33 7.52 -15.63 0.27
CA GLY A 33 8.32 -14.52 -0.29
C GLY A 33 7.93 -13.15 0.26
N THR A 34 6.65 -12.95 0.60
CA THR A 34 6.16 -11.68 1.18
C THR A 34 6.73 -11.46 2.59
N VAL A 35 6.87 -12.50 3.41
CA VAL A 35 7.50 -12.39 4.73
C VAL A 35 8.95 -11.93 4.60
N ARG A 36 9.71 -12.58 3.72
CA ARG A 36 11.10 -12.19 3.46
C ARG A 36 11.20 -10.75 2.99
N ARG A 37 10.33 -10.33 2.10
CA ARG A 37 10.29 -8.95 1.60
C ARG A 37 9.97 -7.95 2.71
N LEU A 38 9.00 -8.25 3.60
CA LEU A 38 8.74 -7.41 4.77
C LEU A 38 9.97 -7.28 5.67
N GLN A 39 10.67 -8.39 5.94
CA GLN A 39 11.91 -8.38 6.75
C GLN A 39 13.03 -7.57 6.09
N GLU A 40 13.15 -7.61 4.76
CA GLU A 40 14.17 -6.87 4.00
C GLU A 40 13.90 -5.37 3.97
N VAL A 41 12.64 -4.94 3.83
CA VAL A 41 12.28 -3.51 3.75
C VAL A 41 12.04 -2.87 5.11
N LEU A 42 11.84 -3.66 6.16
CA LEU A 42 11.60 -3.22 7.53
C LEU A 42 12.64 -3.84 8.48
N PRO A 43 13.94 -3.55 8.30
CA PRO A 43 15.01 -4.27 9.00
C PRO A 43 15.00 -4.07 10.52
N GLU A 44 14.44 -2.97 11.01
CA GLU A 44 14.35 -2.65 12.44
C GLU A 44 12.98 -3.02 13.05
N ALA A 45 12.08 -3.62 12.27
CA ALA A 45 10.80 -4.13 12.75
C ALA A 45 10.89 -5.63 13.06
N ARG A 46 10.08 -6.09 14.01
CA ARG A 46 9.89 -7.51 14.26
C ARG A 46 8.73 -8.04 13.42
N VAL A 47 9.02 -8.82 12.39
CA VAL A 47 8.00 -9.44 11.52
C VAL A 47 7.67 -10.82 12.05
N ILE A 48 6.39 -11.06 12.35
CA ILE A 48 5.83 -12.33 12.82
C ILE A 48 4.92 -12.88 11.72
N ALA A 49 5.04 -14.16 11.42
CA ALA A 49 4.23 -14.81 10.40
C ALA A 49 3.99 -16.29 10.81
N PRO A 50 2.94 -16.60 11.58
CA PRO A 50 2.62 -17.96 11.93
C PRO A 50 2.13 -18.76 10.73
N ASP A 51 2.41 -20.06 10.71
CA ASP A 51 1.71 -21.00 9.84
C ASP A 51 0.27 -21.17 10.32
N LEU A 52 -0.69 -20.87 9.45
CA LEU A 52 -2.10 -20.97 9.82
C LEU A 52 -2.60 -22.41 9.76
N PRO A 53 -3.43 -22.86 10.71
CA PRO A 53 -4.22 -24.07 10.58
C PRO A 53 -5.06 -24.06 9.29
N ILE A 54 -5.34 -25.24 8.76
CA ILE A 54 -6.15 -25.40 7.55
C ILE A 54 -7.61 -25.03 7.83
N HIS A 55 -8.10 -25.37 9.04
CA HIS A 55 -9.44 -25.05 9.49
C HIS A 55 -9.55 -23.56 9.87
N PRO A 56 -10.44 -22.78 9.23
CA PRO A 56 -10.45 -21.34 9.38
C PRO A 56 -10.85 -20.84 10.77
N HIS A 57 -11.67 -21.60 11.51
CA HIS A 57 -11.99 -21.26 12.90
C HIS A 57 -10.76 -21.37 13.81
N GLU A 58 -9.94 -22.41 13.62
CA GLU A 58 -8.68 -22.59 14.35
C GLU A 58 -7.66 -21.53 13.95
N ALA A 59 -7.59 -21.19 12.65
CA ALA A 59 -6.72 -20.14 12.14
C ALA A 59 -7.08 -18.77 12.75
N LEU A 60 -8.36 -18.43 12.80
CA LEU A 60 -8.82 -17.17 13.39
C LEU A 60 -8.56 -17.15 14.92
N ALA A 61 -8.79 -18.25 15.62
CA ALA A 61 -8.47 -18.36 17.04
C ALA A 61 -6.97 -18.17 17.30
N LEU A 62 -6.10 -18.85 16.54
CA LEU A 62 -4.65 -18.65 16.61
C LEU A 62 -4.26 -17.18 16.37
N LEU A 63 -4.85 -16.53 15.38
CA LEU A 63 -4.54 -15.14 15.08
C LEU A 63 -4.97 -14.19 16.21
N HIS A 64 -6.11 -14.44 16.84
CA HIS A 64 -6.52 -13.68 18.03
C HIS A 64 -5.54 -13.88 19.19
N ASP A 65 -5.10 -15.11 19.47
CA ASP A 65 -4.12 -15.40 20.51
C ASP A 65 -2.78 -14.70 20.22
N VAL A 66 -2.29 -14.77 18.97
CA VAL A 66 -1.08 -14.06 18.55
C VAL A 66 -1.25 -12.55 18.74
N CYS A 67 -2.37 -11.98 18.34
CA CYS A 67 -2.63 -10.55 18.52
C CYS A 67 -2.66 -10.13 20.01
N GLN A 68 -3.21 -10.96 20.90
CA GLN A 68 -3.23 -10.68 22.33
C GLN A 68 -1.84 -10.75 22.97
N GLN A 69 -1.03 -11.72 22.56
CA GLN A 69 0.31 -11.95 23.10
C GLN A 69 1.32 -10.94 22.56
N GLU A 70 1.33 -10.73 21.23
CA GLU A 70 2.35 -10.00 20.53
C GLU A 70 2.01 -8.52 20.30
N LYS A 71 0.72 -8.17 20.41
CA LYS A 71 0.18 -6.79 20.25
C LYS A 71 0.77 -6.09 19.03
N PRO A 72 0.57 -6.62 17.82
CA PRO A 72 1.18 -6.05 16.62
C PRO A 72 0.77 -4.60 16.41
N ASP A 73 1.72 -3.77 15.99
CA ASP A 73 1.47 -2.38 15.60
C ASP A 73 0.82 -2.30 14.20
N LEU A 74 1.02 -3.33 13.39
CA LEU A 74 0.49 -3.44 12.03
C LEU A 74 0.21 -4.91 11.69
N ILE A 75 -0.93 -5.16 11.05
CA ILE A 75 -1.26 -6.46 10.45
C ILE A 75 -1.33 -6.31 8.93
N VAL A 76 -0.61 -7.15 8.20
CA VAL A 76 -0.67 -7.23 6.74
C VAL A 76 -1.17 -8.60 6.35
N GLY A 77 -2.32 -8.67 5.69
CA GLY A 77 -2.91 -9.91 5.20
C GLY A 77 -3.06 -9.92 3.68
N THR A 78 -2.78 -11.07 3.04
CA THR A 78 -2.92 -11.23 1.59
C THR A 78 -3.91 -12.33 1.25
N SER A 79 -4.82 -12.08 0.29
CA SER A 79 -5.82 -13.06 -0.16
C SER A 79 -6.68 -13.59 1.01
N MET A 80 -6.68 -14.89 1.28
CA MET A 80 -7.30 -15.49 2.46
C MET A 80 -6.81 -14.81 3.76
N GLY A 81 -5.53 -14.52 3.87
CA GLY A 81 -4.97 -13.78 5.00
C GLY A 81 -5.52 -12.36 5.12
N GLY A 82 -5.89 -11.73 4.01
CA GLY A 82 -6.59 -10.45 3.99
C GLY A 82 -8.00 -10.54 4.56
N MET A 83 -8.72 -11.62 4.29
CA MET A 83 -10.02 -11.90 4.88
C MET A 83 -9.92 -12.10 6.41
N PHE A 84 -8.91 -12.79 6.89
CA PHE A 84 -8.67 -12.93 8.33
C PHE A 84 -8.24 -11.60 8.96
N ALA A 85 -7.30 -10.89 8.33
CA ALA A 85 -6.81 -9.60 8.83
C ALA A 85 -7.94 -8.57 8.97
N GLU A 86 -8.91 -8.57 8.06
CA GLU A 86 -10.09 -7.72 8.14
C GLU A 86 -10.85 -7.94 9.47
N GLN A 87 -10.91 -9.16 9.99
CA GLN A 87 -11.64 -9.52 11.20
C GLN A 87 -10.85 -9.26 12.50
N LEU A 88 -9.54 -8.97 12.44
CA LEU A 88 -8.71 -8.66 13.60
C LEU A 88 -8.88 -7.19 14.00
N ARG A 89 -9.92 -6.89 14.77
CA ARG A 89 -10.32 -5.53 15.16
C ARG A 89 -9.34 -4.86 16.11
N GLY A 90 -9.31 -3.52 16.08
CA GLY A 90 -8.52 -2.69 17.00
C GLY A 90 -7.05 -2.50 16.59
N TYR A 91 -6.63 -3.00 15.45
CA TYR A 91 -5.27 -2.88 14.91
C TYR A 91 -5.24 -2.09 13.61
N ASP A 92 -4.10 -1.50 13.27
CA ASP A 92 -3.83 -1.00 11.94
C ASP A 92 -3.64 -2.18 10.98
N ARG A 93 -4.35 -2.18 9.84
CA ARG A 93 -4.42 -3.35 8.95
C ARG A 93 -4.29 -2.96 7.49
N ILE A 94 -3.56 -3.77 6.75
CA ILE A 94 -3.50 -3.71 5.28
C ILE A 94 -4.00 -5.05 4.74
N CYS A 95 -5.12 -5.02 4.03
CA CYS A 95 -5.70 -6.19 3.38
C CYS A 95 -5.42 -6.11 1.89
N VAL A 96 -4.58 -7.00 1.36
CA VAL A 96 -4.19 -7.00 -0.04
C VAL A 96 -4.92 -8.10 -0.78
N ASN A 97 -5.65 -7.73 -1.82
CA ASN A 97 -6.50 -8.63 -2.59
C ASN A 97 -7.31 -9.57 -1.67
N PRO A 98 -8.00 -9.04 -0.63
CA PRO A 98 -8.62 -9.88 0.39
C PRO A 98 -9.71 -10.74 -0.21
N ALA A 99 -9.60 -12.06 -0.06
CA ALA A 99 -10.61 -13.02 -0.52
C ALA A 99 -11.80 -13.04 0.46
N LEU A 100 -12.56 -11.93 0.52
CA LEU A 100 -13.65 -11.72 1.48
C LEU A 100 -14.80 -12.71 1.32
N ASP A 101 -14.96 -13.30 0.13
CA ASP A 101 -15.86 -14.41 -0.13
C ASP A 101 -15.08 -15.64 -0.61
N ILE A 102 -14.15 -16.10 0.24
CA ILE A 102 -13.23 -17.18 -0.09
C ILE A 102 -13.92 -18.48 -0.48
N ALA A 103 -15.07 -18.81 0.09
CA ALA A 103 -15.80 -20.02 -0.25
C ALA A 103 -16.28 -20.01 -1.71
N GLU A 104 -16.68 -18.86 -2.23
CA GLU A 104 -17.03 -18.70 -3.63
C GLU A 104 -15.77 -18.74 -4.53
N THR A 105 -14.71 -18.05 -4.13
CA THR A 105 -13.40 -18.13 -4.80
C THR A 105 -12.93 -19.59 -4.94
N MET A 106 -13.02 -20.38 -3.87
CA MET A 106 -12.64 -21.80 -3.90
C MET A 106 -13.44 -22.62 -4.92
N ARG A 107 -14.73 -22.31 -5.06
CA ARG A 107 -15.61 -23.03 -6.03
C ARG A 107 -15.33 -22.57 -7.46
N ALA A 108 -15.26 -21.28 -7.69
CA ALA A 108 -15.08 -20.70 -9.01
C ALA A 108 -13.74 -21.12 -9.64
N HIS A 109 -12.69 -21.25 -8.84
CA HIS A 109 -11.34 -21.56 -9.30
C HIS A 109 -10.89 -23.01 -9.02
N GLY A 110 -11.83 -23.88 -8.62
CA GLY A 110 -11.53 -25.30 -8.43
C GLY A 110 -10.51 -25.61 -7.33
N LEU A 111 -10.45 -24.79 -6.27
CA LEU A 111 -9.55 -24.98 -5.15
C LEU A 111 -10.09 -26.02 -4.14
N THR A 112 -10.64 -27.11 -4.65
CA THR A 112 -11.13 -28.26 -3.88
C THR A 112 -10.29 -29.51 -4.17
N GLY A 113 -10.38 -30.54 -3.33
CA GLY A 113 -9.52 -31.73 -3.46
C GLY A 113 -8.15 -31.52 -2.82
N THR A 114 -7.17 -32.32 -3.24
CA THR A 114 -5.79 -32.20 -2.73
C THR A 114 -5.13 -30.93 -3.21
N GLN A 115 -4.64 -30.14 -2.26
CA GLN A 115 -3.90 -28.90 -2.48
C GLN A 115 -2.47 -29.05 -1.95
N GLN A 116 -1.51 -28.45 -2.66
CA GLN A 116 -0.11 -28.43 -2.26
C GLN A 116 0.23 -27.09 -1.62
N PHE A 117 0.96 -27.10 -0.50
CA PHE A 117 1.54 -25.86 0.03
C PHE A 117 2.65 -25.35 -0.90
N GLN A 118 2.56 -24.07 -1.25
CA GLN A 118 3.49 -23.42 -2.18
C GLN A 118 4.81 -23.03 -1.52
N ASN A 119 4.83 -22.98 -0.19
CA ASN A 119 5.98 -22.62 0.62
C ASN A 119 6.15 -23.63 1.74
N PRO A 120 7.39 -23.89 2.20
CA PRO A 120 7.64 -24.77 3.32
C PRO A 120 6.88 -24.32 4.57
N ARG A 121 6.40 -25.28 5.36
CA ARG A 121 5.78 -25.05 6.66
C ARG A 121 6.69 -25.55 7.76
N GLN A 122 6.57 -24.97 8.96
CA GLN A 122 7.35 -25.41 10.14
C GLN A 122 6.99 -26.82 10.60
N ASP A 123 5.73 -27.23 10.40
CA ASP A 123 5.23 -28.58 10.72
C ASP A 123 5.63 -29.63 9.68
N GLY A 124 6.22 -29.25 8.56
CA GLY A 124 6.65 -30.14 7.48
C GLY A 124 5.51 -30.65 6.60
N VAL A 125 4.27 -30.23 6.82
CA VAL A 125 3.11 -30.63 6.02
C VAL A 125 3.25 -30.03 4.61
N GLN A 126 3.10 -30.88 3.59
CA GLN A 126 3.27 -30.49 2.19
C GLN A 126 1.96 -30.35 1.43
N GLU A 127 0.91 -31.08 1.87
CA GLU A 127 -0.38 -31.09 1.21
C GLU A 127 -1.52 -31.17 2.21
N PHE A 128 -2.73 -30.79 1.77
CA PHE A 128 -3.95 -30.88 2.54
C PHE A 128 -5.14 -31.11 1.61
N TYR A 129 -6.25 -31.56 2.16
CA TYR A 129 -7.45 -31.87 1.40
C TYR A 129 -8.58 -30.87 1.70
N VAL A 130 -9.13 -30.28 0.64
CA VAL A 130 -10.26 -29.35 0.71
C VAL A 130 -11.54 -30.07 0.30
N ASP A 131 -12.32 -30.45 1.30
CA ASP A 131 -13.64 -31.05 1.11
C ASP A 131 -14.76 -30.01 1.23
N LYS A 132 -16.00 -30.49 1.07
CA LYS A 132 -17.18 -29.62 1.19
C LYS A 132 -17.37 -29.06 2.61
N THR A 133 -16.91 -29.77 3.62
CA THR A 133 -16.99 -29.34 5.02
C THR A 133 -16.06 -28.16 5.25
N LEU A 134 -14.83 -28.26 4.81
CA LEU A 134 -13.84 -27.18 4.90
C LEU A 134 -14.32 -25.91 4.13
N VAL A 135 -14.87 -26.06 2.93
CA VAL A 135 -15.46 -24.94 2.18
C VAL A 135 -16.60 -24.28 2.94
N LYS A 136 -17.43 -25.09 3.64
CA LYS A 136 -18.52 -24.57 4.49
C LYS A 136 -17.98 -23.78 5.68
N GLU A 137 -16.95 -24.29 6.37
CA GLU A 137 -16.27 -23.58 7.47
C GLU A 137 -15.70 -22.24 7.00
N TYR A 138 -15.06 -22.18 5.84
CA TYR A 138 -14.58 -20.93 5.24
C TYR A 138 -15.70 -19.95 4.97
N ARG A 139 -16.87 -20.41 4.52
CA ARG A 139 -18.05 -19.56 4.35
C ARG A 139 -18.50 -18.99 5.69
N GLU A 140 -18.65 -19.83 6.71
CA GLU A 140 -19.10 -19.43 8.06
C GLU A 140 -18.17 -18.36 8.67
N VAL A 141 -16.85 -18.51 8.49
CA VAL A 141 -15.89 -17.52 8.97
C VAL A 141 -15.94 -16.24 8.12
N SER A 142 -16.03 -16.35 6.80
CA SER A 142 -16.08 -15.16 5.93
C SER A 142 -17.38 -14.35 6.10
N GLU A 143 -18.48 -14.97 6.52
CA GLU A 143 -19.73 -14.28 6.86
C GLU A 143 -19.64 -13.38 8.10
N GLN A 144 -18.58 -13.52 8.90
CA GLN A 144 -18.32 -12.66 10.06
C GLN A 144 -17.60 -11.35 9.69
N ARG A 145 -17.20 -11.20 8.42
CA ARG A 145 -16.60 -9.96 7.92
C ARG A 145 -17.48 -8.75 8.23
N PHE A 146 -16.87 -7.61 8.46
CA PHE A 146 -17.51 -6.32 8.71
C PHE A 146 -18.41 -6.24 9.96
N GLN A 147 -18.48 -7.30 10.79
CA GLN A 147 -19.27 -7.28 12.01
C GLN A 147 -18.57 -6.46 13.10
N ASN A 148 -19.34 -5.75 13.90
CA ASN A 148 -18.86 -4.99 15.07
C ASN A 148 -17.75 -3.98 14.78
N MET A 149 -17.72 -3.39 13.58
CA MET A 149 -16.79 -2.33 13.23
C MET A 149 -17.13 -1.04 14.01
N THR A 150 -16.09 -0.38 14.49
CA THR A 150 -16.18 0.97 15.05
C THR A 150 -15.77 2.01 14.01
N ASP A 151 -16.05 3.29 14.27
CA ASP A 151 -15.55 4.37 13.41
C ASP A 151 -14.01 4.46 13.41
N ASP A 152 -13.37 4.11 14.55
CA ASP A 152 -11.91 3.99 14.63
C ASP A 152 -11.39 2.88 13.72
N ASP A 153 -12.01 1.70 13.75
CA ASP A 153 -11.66 0.59 12.84
C ASP A 153 -11.73 1.02 11.37
N ARG A 154 -12.76 1.78 10.98
CA ARG A 154 -12.93 2.25 9.60
C ARG A 154 -11.77 3.12 9.11
N GLN A 155 -11.09 3.84 10.00
CA GLN A 155 -9.96 4.71 9.67
C GLN A 155 -8.60 3.99 9.70
N ARG A 156 -8.56 2.77 10.24
CA ARG A 156 -7.32 2.02 10.47
C ARG A 156 -7.08 0.89 9.46
N VAL A 157 -8.03 0.67 8.53
CA VAL A 157 -7.99 -0.45 7.59
C VAL A 157 -7.83 0.05 6.16
N TYR A 158 -6.81 -0.44 5.48
CA TYR A 158 -6.57 -0.19 4.06
C TYR A 158 -6.79 -1.47 3.26
N GLY A 159 -7.60 -1.38 2.21
CA GLY A 159 -7.75 -2.42 1.19
C GLY A 159 -6.94 -2.05 -0.05
N LEU A 160 -6.09 -2.95 -0.51
CA LEU A 160 -5.31 -2.78 -1.73
C LEU A 160 -5.74 -3.86 -2.73
N PHE A 161 -6.18 -3.44 -3.92
CA PHE A 161 -6.77 -4.31 -4.93
C PHE A 161 -6.00 -4.21 -6.24
N GLY A 162 -5.54 -5.35 -6.76
CA GLY A 162 -4.89 -5.41 -8.07
C GLY A 162 -5.91 -5.20 -9.18
N ASP A 163 -5.65 -4.28 -10.10
CA ASP A 163 -6.51 -3.99 -11.24
C ASP A 163 -6.49 -5.09 -12.32
N GLU A 164 -5.53 -6.02 -12.21
CA GLU A 164 -5.37 -7.22 -13.05
C GLU A 164 -5.64 -8.52 -12.26
N ASP A 165 -6.31 -8.44 -11.10
CA ASP A 165 -6.63 -9.62 -10.28
C ASP A 165 -7.82 -10.39 -10.89
N GLU A 166 -7.52 -11.54 -11.52
CA GLU A 166 -8.54 -12.44 -12.09
C GLU A 166 -9.09 -13.46 -11.07
N LEU A 167 -8.55 -13.51 -9.86
CA LEU A 167 -8.93 -14.50 -8.85
C LEU A 167 -9.94 -13.96 -7.85
N VAL A 168 -9.80 -12.71 -7.44
CA VAL A 168 -10.60 -12.08 -6.38
C VAL A 168 -11.07 -10.71 -6.83
N ASP A 169 -12.40 -10.52 -6.79
CA ASP A 169 -13.05 -9.23 -7.05
C ASP A 169 -13.94 -8.87 -5.86
N THR A 170 -13.35 -8.21 -4.86
CA THR A 170 -14.05 -7.82 -3.62
C THR A 170 -13.88 -6.34 -3.28
N TYR A 171 -13.48 -5.53 -4.25
CA TYR A 171 -13.29 -4.09 -4.06
C TYR A 171 -14.57 -3.39 -3.58
N ASP A 172 -15.68 -3.55 -4.29
CA ASP A 172 -16.94 -2.89 -3.96
C ASP A 172 -17.44 -3.32 -2.57
N MET A 173 -17.35 -4.61 -2.27
CA MET A 173 -17.73 -5.16 -0.96
C MET A 173 -16.91 -4.55 0.17
N PHE A 174 -15.61 -4.34 -0.04
CA PHE A 174 -14.74 -3.70 0.94
C PHE A 174 -15.03 -2.20 1.04
N HIS A 175 -15.18 -1.52 -0.09
CA HIS A 175 -15.37 -0.07 -0.17
C HIS A 175 -16.68 0.40 0.46
N GLU A 176 -17.73 -0.41 0.44
CA GLU A 176 -18.99 -0.13 1.15
C GLU A 176 -18.79 0.05 2.66
N HIS A 177 -17.76 -0.57 3.22
CA HIS A 177 -17.50 -0.59 4.66
C HIS A 177 -16.29 0.24 5.07
N TYR A 178 -15.24 0.27 4.25
CA TYR A 178 -13.97 0.95 4.51
C TYR A 178 -13.65 1.97 3.41
N PRO A 179 -13.52 3.27 3.77
CA PRO A 179 -13.25 4.31 2.77
C PRO A 179 -11.82 4.28 2.19
N GLN A 180 -10.90 3.51 2.81
CA GLN A 180 -9.52 3.35 2.33
C GLN A 180 -9.40 2.10 1.45
N ALA A 181 -10.14 2.05 0.35
CA ALA A 181 -10.01 1.05 -0.71
C ALA A 181 -9.29 1.66 -1.91
N LEU A 182 -8.18 1.06 -2.32
CA LEU A 182 -7.29 1.59 -3.35
C LEU A 182 -6.96 0.51 -4.39
N TYR A 183 -6.98 0.90 -5.65
CA TYR A 183 -6.42 0.06 -6.71
C TYR A 183 -4.90 0.25 -6.82
N PHE A 184 -4.21 -0.82 -7.17
CA PHE A 184 -2.82 -0.78 -7.62
C PHE A 184 -2.67 -1.58 -8.91
N HIS A 185 -1.69 -1.21 -9.74
CA HIS A 185 -1.42 -1.95 -10.96
C HIS A 185 -0.72 -3.28 -10.65
N GLY A 186 -1.43 -4.37 -10.83
CA GLY A 186 -0.92 -5.72 -10.59
C GLY A 186 -1.98 -6.80 -10.47
N GLU A 187 -1.48 -8.03 -10.46
CA GLU A 187 -2.26 -9.26 -10.37
C GLU A 187 -2.58 -9.65 -8.92
N HIS A 188 -3.27 -10.78 -8.74
CA HIS A 188 -3.56 -11.37 -7.43
C HIS A 188 -2.29 -11.58 -6.58
N ARG A 189 -1.21 -12.06 -7.19
CA ARG A 189 0.08 -12.26 -6.53
C ARG A 189 0.97 -11.04 -6.74
N MET A 190 1.28 -10.36 -5.66
CA MET A 190 2.19 -9.23 -5.70
C MET A 190 3.62 -9.68 -6.03
N ASN A 191 4.23 -9.01 -6.99
CA ASN A 191 5.66 -9.00 -7.22
C ASN A 191 6.36 -7.90 -6.41
N ASP A 192 7.69 -7.80 -6.49
CA ASP A 192 8.45 -6.79 -5.74
C ASP A 192 8.05 -5.37 -6.12
N ARG A 193 7.80 -5.12 -7.39
CA ARG A 193 7.40 -3.79 -7.87
C ARG A 193 6.06 -3.37 -7.30
N SER A 194 5.03 -4.22 -7.42
CA SER A 194 3.70 -3.90 -6.90
C SER A 194 3.72 -3.73 -5.37
N PHE A 195 4.48 -4.56 -4.64
CA PHE A 195 4.66 -4.40 -3.21
C PHE A 195 5.25 -3.03 -2.84
N MET A 196 6.37 -2.64 -3.48
CA MET A 196 7.07 -1.39 -3.20
C MET A 196 6.25 -0.15 -3.56
N HIS A 197 5.36 -0.25 -4.56
CA HIS A 197 4.57 0.88 -5.03
C HIS A 197 3.17 0.97 -4.41
N SER A 198 2.70 -0.09 -3.73
CA SER A 198 1.37 -0.10 -3.10
C SER A 198 1.41 -0.32 -1.59
N VAL A 199 2.02 -1.40 -1.12
CA VAL A 199 2.01 -1.76 0.31
C VAL A 199 2.94 -0.85 1.11
N LEU A 200 4.15 -0.62 0.63
CA LEU A 200 5.15 0.18 1.34
C LEU A 200 4.73 1.64 1.58
N PRO A 201 4.13 2.37 0.61
CA PRO A 201 3.56 3.69 0.86
C PRO A 201 2.51 3.70 1.99
N VAL A 202 1.63 2.70 2.04
CA VAL A 202 0.62 2.59 3.09
C VAL A 202 1.24 2.28 4.45
N ILE A 203 2.24 1.41 4.51
CA ILE A 203 3.02 1.17 5.75
C ILE A 203 3.62 2.49 6.25
N ARG A 204 4.17 3.33 5.35
CA ARG A 204 4.74 4.63 5.71
C ARG A 204 3.67 5.58 6.28
N TRP A 205 2.49 5.67 5.67
CA TRP A 205 1.41 6.50 6.18
C TRP A 205 0.95 6.06 7.57
N ILE A 206 0.88 4.75 7.80
CA ILE A 206 0.52 4.19 9.11
C ILE A 206 1.61 4.52 10.13
N ASP A 207 2.88 4.31 9.80
CA ASP A 207 4.02 4.59 10.68
C ASP A 207 4.11 6.08 11.04
N ASP A 208 3.99 6.97 10.05
CA ASP A 208 4.00 8.42 10.25
C ASP A 208 2.83 8.85 11.16
N ARG A 209 1.63 8.31 10.96
CA ARG A 209 0.47 8.59 11.81
C ARG A 209 0.69 8.12 13.25
N GLN A 210 1.19 6.90 13.44
CA GLN A 210 1.46 6.33 14.77
C GLN A 210 2.53 7.10 15.52
N GLN A 211 3.53 7.62 14.82
CA GLN A 211 4.62 8.42 15.39
C GLN A 211 4.29 9.93 15.46
N GLN A 212 3.15 10.35 14.92
CA GLN A 212 2.82 11.77 14.75
C GLN A 212 3.94 12.53 14.02
N ARG A 213 4.54 11.87 13.02
CA ARG A 213 5.67 12.41 12.26
C ARG A 213 5.17 13.43 11.25
N GLU A 214 5.63 14.66 11.37
CA GLU A 214 5.44 15.70 10.37
C GLU A 214 6.60 15.68 9.37
N ARG A 215 6.27 15.58 8.08
CA ARG A 215 7.25 15.66 6.99
C ARG A 215 7.15 17.01 6.31
N PRO A 216 8.28 17.58 5.85
CA PRO A 216 8.22 18.79 5.02
C PRO A 216 7.34 18.56 3.78
N ILE A 217 6.55 19.55 3.42
CA ILE A 217 5.53 19.46 2.38
C ILE A 217 6.10 19.94 1.05
N ILE A 218 5.99 19.08 0.02
CA ILE A 218 6.24 19.44 -1.37
C ILE A 218 4.94 19.45 -2.14
N TYR A 219 4.56 20.59 -2.69
CA TYR A 219 3.51 20.73 -3.69
C TYR A 219 4.08 20.54 -5.09
N ILE A 220 3.47 19.68 -5.89
CA ILE A 220 3.85 19.45 -7.29
C ILE A 220 2.70 19.86 -8.19
N GLY A 221 2.90 20.89 -9.02
CA GLY A 221 1.96 21.30 -10.04
C GLY A 221 1.84 20.23 -11.13
N ILE A 222 0.63 19.77 -11.41
CA ILE A 222 0.37 18.69 -12.39
C ILE A 222 0.95 19.00 -13.77
N GLU A 223 1.02 20.27 -14.15
CA GLU A 223 1.60 20.75 -15.41
C GLU A 223 3.10 20.48 -15.56
N THR A 224 3.80 20.17 -14.45
CA THR A 224 5.23 19.81 -14.48
C THR A 224 5.45 18.32 -14.70
N MET A 225 4.38 17.53 -14.58
CA MET A 225 4.43 16.07 -14.59
C MET A 225 4.09 15.47 -15.95
N MET A 226 3.39 16.20 -16.82
CA MET A 226 2.92 15.70 -18.11
C MET A 226 3.25 16.68 -19.25
N ASP A 227 3.41 16.13 -20.43
CA ASP A 227 3.58 16.91 -21.66
C ASP A 227 2.22 17.41 -22.23
N SER A 228 2.26 18.10 -23.37
CA SER A 228 1.06 18.60 -24.05
C SER A 228 0.10 17.50 -24.52
N TYR A 229 0.56 16.27 -24.58
CA TYR A 229 -0.23 15.06 -24.92
C TYR A 229 -0.67 14.28 -23.69
N ARG A 230 -0.53 14.86 -22.51
CA ARG A 230 -0.82 14.22 -21.21
C ARG A 230 0.00 12.94 -20.93
N LYS A 231 1.16 12.78 -21.56
CA LYS A 231 2.09 11.69 -21.23
C LYS A 231 3.01 12.15 -20.11
N PRO A 232 3.41 11.22 -19.22
CA PRO A 232 4.39 11.54 -18.19
C PRO A 232 5.69 12.06 -18.80
N VAL A 233 6.20 13.17 -18.29
CA VAL A 233 7.53 13.65 -18.69
C VAL A 233 8.60 12.70 -18.18
N SER A 234 9.77 12.69 -18.83
CA SER A 234 10.88 11.83 -18.46
C SER A 234 11.19 11.94 -16.98
N SER A 235 11.44 10.79 -16.33
CA SER A 235 11.89 10.65 -14.95
C SER A 235 10.91 11.11 -13.87
N VAL A 236 9.74 11.71 -14.18
CA VAL A 236 8.80 12.21 -13.17
C VAL A 236 8.33 11.13 -12.19
N GLN A 237 7.97 9.95 -12.70
CA GLN A 237 7.52 8.85 -11.84
C GLN A 237 8.61 8.40 -10.86
N LYS A 238 9.86 8.32 -11.34
CA LYS A 238 11.02 8.00 -10.50
C LYS A 238 11.27 9.10 -9.46
N ALA A 239 11.22 10.35 -9.89
CA ALA A 239 11.42 11.50 -9.03
C ALA A 239 10.38 11.56 -7.89
N VAL A 240 9.10 11.44 -8.23
CA VAL A 240 8.03 11.42 -7.22
C VAL A 240 8.23 10.30 -6.20
N ARG A 241 8.60 9.09 -6.65
CA ARG A 241 8.89 7.98 -5.73
C ARG A 241 10.03 8.27 -4.77
N GLN A 242 11.08 8.96 -5.21
CA GLN A 242 12.19 9.37 -4.35
C GLN A 242 11.76 10.46 -3.34
N LEU A 243 10.95 11.42 -3.77
CA LEU A 243 10.47 12.50 -2.91
C LEU A 243 9.57 11.98 -1.79
N ILE A 244 8.62 11.10 -2.08
CA ILE A 244 7.69 10.55 -1.08
C ILE A 244 8.38 9.74 0.03
N GLU A 245 9.63 9.37 -0.13
CA GLU A 245 10.39 8.69 0.92
C GLU A 245 10.68 9.58 2.13
N ARG A 246 10.85 10.89 1.89
CA ARG A 246 11.28 11.85 2.91
C ARG A 246 10.31 13.01 3.11
N TYR A 247 9.43 13.27 2.14
CA TYR A 247 8.55 14.42 2.10
C TYR A 247 7.08 14.00 2.05
N GLN A 248 6.21 14.87 2.55
CA GLN A 248 4.78 14.81 2.27
C GLN A 248 4.56 15.44 0.89
N VAL A 249 4.33 14.60 -0.11
CA VAL A 249 4.09 15.07 -1.50
C VAL A 249 2.60 15.24 -1.73
N LEU A 250 2.20 16.42 -2.19
CA LEU A 250 0.84 16.76 -2.58
C LEU A 250 0.82 17.26 -4.03
N PHE A 251 -0.10 16.74 -4.84
CA PHE A 251 -0.27 17.15 -6.22
C PHE A 251 -1.24 18.33 -6.30
N VAL A 252 -0.92 19.34 -7.12
CA VAL A 252 -1.74 20.54 -7.25
C VAL A 252 -2.24 20.66 -8.68
N ALA A 253 -3.55 20.71 -8.82
CA ALA A 253 -4.22 20.84 -10.11
C ALA A 253 -5.31 21.91 -10.07
N PRO A 254 -5.65 22.52 -11.22
CA PRO A 254 -6.82 23.37 -11.34
C PRO A 254 -8.10 22.53 -11.17
N ALA A 255 -9.19 23.17 -10.76
CA ALA A 255 -10.44 22.50 -10.41
C ALA A 255 -11.37 22.21 -11.60
N GLU A 256 -10.94 22.48 -12.85
CA GLU A 256 -11.81 22.31 -14.02
C GLU A 256 -12.03 20.85 -14.42
N ASP A 257 -11.03 20.00 -14.23
CA ASP A 257 -11.06 18.62 -14.73
C ASP A 257 -10.48 17.68 -13.68
N THR A 258 -11.18 17.57 -12.56
CA THR A 258 -10.73 16.75 -11.42
C THR A 258 -10.71 15.26 -11.76
N SER A 259 -11.72 14.76 -12.48
CA SER A 259 -11.85 13.35 -12.83
C SER A 259 -10.69 12.88 -13.74
N THR A 260 -10.35 13.65 -14.76
CA THR A 260 -9.22 13.30 -15.65
C THR A 260 -7.88 13.38 -14.93
N THR A 261 -7.73 14.35 -14.03
CA THR A 261 -6.52 14.45 -13.19
C THR A 261 -6.37 13.26 -12.25
N GLU A 262 -7.43 12.87 -11.55
CA GLU A 262 -7.42 11.68 -10.68
C GLU A 262 -7.11 10.41 -11.47
N SER A 263 -7.73 10.21 -12.63
CA SER A 263 -7.46 9.07 -13.49
C SER A 263 -5.99 9.02 -13.92
N TRP A 264 -5.44 10.17 -14.34
CA TRP A 264 -4.04 10.27 -14.73
C TRP A 264 -3.08 9.96 -13.56
N LEU A 265 -3.35 10.52 -12.38
CA LEU A 265 -2.53 10.27 -11.19
C LEU A 265 -2.61 8.82 -10.74
N THR A 266 -3.79 8.21 -10.80
CA THR A 266 -3.98 6.79 -10.49
C THR A 266 -3.20 5.90 -11.44
N GLU A 267 -3.23 6.18 -12.74
CA GLU A 267 -2.52 5.41 -13.76
C GLU A 267 -0.99 5.53 -13.64
N HIS A 268 -0.49 6.74 -13.41
CA HIS A 268 0.95 7.01 -13.54
C HIS A 268 1.71 7.09 -12.22
N ILE A 269 1.05 7.48 -11.13
CA ILE A 269 1.65 7.58 -9.79
C ILE A 269 1.16 6.42 -8.90
N GLY A 270 -0.13 6.08 -9.01
CA GLY A 270 -0.73 5.00 -8.25
C GLY A 270 -1.07 5.36 -6.81
N VAL A 271 -0.94 4.38 -5.92
CA VAL A 271 -1.30 4.49 -4.48
C VAL A 271 -0.79 5.78 -3.81
N PRO A 272 0.44 6.26 -4.04
CA PRO A 272 0.92 7.51 -3.42
C PRO A 272 0.11 8.76 -3.73
N ALA A 273 -0.68 8.78 -4.82
CA ALA A 273 -1.51 9.92 -5.18
C ALA A 273 -2.88 9.91 -4.48
N TRP A 274 -3.30 8.79 -3.93
CA TRP A 274 -4.60 8.67 -3.32
C TRP A 274 -4.79 9.65 -2.15
N ARG A 275 -5.82 10.52 -2.27
CA ARG A 275 -6.12 11.61 -1.32
C ARG A 275 -4.95 12.58 -1.07
N HIS A 276 -4.01 12.68 -2.03
CA HIS A 276 -2.88 13.59 -1.98
C HIS A 276 -2.96 14.67 -3.06
N THR A 277 -4.17 14.98 -3.57
CA THR A 277 -4.39 16.01 -4.59
C THR A 277 -5.13 17.20 -4.00
N VAL A 278 -4.64 18.40 -4.30
CA VAL A 278 -5.25 19.67 -3.96
C VAL A 278 -5.74 20.36 -5.24
N TYR A 279 -7.04 20.58 -5.34
CA TYR A 279 -7.63 21.28 -6.47
C TYR A 279 -7.82 22.75 -6.13
N THR A 280 -7.04 23.62 -6.76
CA THR A 280 -7.09 25.05 -6.48
C THR A 280 -6.54 25.90 -7.62
N TYR A 281 -7.12 27.09 -7.80
CA TYR A 281 -6.55 28.19 -8.60
C TYR A 281 -5.67 29.13 -7.76
N ARG A 282 -5.69 28.98 -6.42
CA ARG A 282 -5.07 29.86 -5.46
C ARG A 282 -3.86 29.19 -4.80
N ARG A 283 -2.80 28.97 -5.60
CA ARG A 283 -1.55 28.39 -5.08
C ARG A 283 -0.85 29.29 -4.07
N ASP A 284 -1.15 30.59 -4.08
CA ASP A 284 -0.71 31.56 -3.09
C ASP A 284 -1.22 31.27 -1.66
N LEU A 285 -2.28 30.46 -1.51
CA LEU A 285 -2.83 30.01 -0.25
C LEU A 285 -2.29 28.65 0.25
N LEU A 286 -1.35 28.06 -0.48
CA LEU A 286 -0.75 26.79 -0.11
C LEU A 286 0.42 27.05 0.86
N TYR A 287 0.29 26.53 2.07
CA TYR A 287 1.28 26.65 3.13
C TYR A 287 2.09 25.35 3.20
N GLY A 288 3.23 25.31 2.52
CA GLY A 288 4.16 24.19 2.49
C GLY A 288 5.59 24.67 2.41
N ASP A 289 6.54 23.74 2.38
CA ASP A 289 7.97 24.07 2.35
C ASP A 289 8.46 24.33 0.93
N TYR A 290 7.95 23.56 -0.04
CA TYR A 290 8.36 23.63 -1.44
C TYR A 290 7.16 23.61 -2.39
N LEU A 291 7.29 24.31 -3.52
CA LEU A 291 6.36 24.28 -4.65
C LEU A 291 7.15 24.07 -5.95
N ILE A 292 6.90 22.95 -6.64
CA ILE A 292 7.42 22.68 -7.98
C ILE A 292 6.35 23.08 -8.98
N ALA A 293 6.61 24.10 -9.80
CA ALA A 293 5.65 24.66 -10.74
C ALA A 293 6.32 25.14 -12.03
N ALA A 294 5.57 25.22 -13.14
CA ALA A 294 6.07 25.78 -14.38
C ALA A 294 6.17 27.33 -14.30
N PRO A 295 7.23 27.96 -14.86
CA PRO A 295 7.47 29.41 -14.75
C PRO A 295 6.34 30.29 -15.23
N LYS A 296 5.63 29.89 -16.29
CA LYS A 296 4.60 30.70 -16.97
C LYS A 296 3.19 30.57 -16.38
N GLN A 297 2.98 29.67 -15.47
CA GLN A 297 1.67 29.55 -14.81
C GLN A 297 1.54 30.47 -13.60
N GLY A 298 2.47 31.37 -13.46
CA GLY A 298 2.51 32.72 -12.92
C GLY A 298 1.70 33.05 -11.67
N ARG A 299 1.30 32.09 -10.85
CA ARG A 299 0.60 32.35 -9.60
C ARG A 299 1.28 31.67 -8.41
N SER A 300 2.55 31.37 -8.58
CA SER A 300 3.47 31.18 -7.46
C SER A 300 3.85 32.52 -6.80
N GLU A 301 3.51 33.66 -7.45
CA GLU A 301 3.67 34.98 -6.85
C GLU A 301 2.85 35.06 -5.56
N GLY A 302 3.55 35.17 -4.44
CA GLY A 302 2.94 35.20 -3.10
C GLY A 302 2.92 33.86 -2.36
N SER A 303 3.38 32.76 -2.96
CA SER A 303 3.56 31.52 -2.20
C SER A 303 4.60 31.70 -1.09
N LEU A 304 4.30 31.22 0.11
CA LEU A 304 5.27 31.19 1.22
C LEU A 304 6.29 30.06 1.08
N ALA A 305 6.05 29.12 0.17
CA ALA A 305 6.92 27.99 -0.12
C ALA A 305 8.16 28.42 -0.92
N THR A 306 9.24 27.66 -0.82
CA THR A 306 10.38 27.75 -1.74
C THR A 306 9.95 27.23 -3.11
N VAL A 307 9.91 28.10 -4.12
CA VAL A 307 9.46 27.76 -5.48
C VAL A 307 10.62 27.22 -6.30
N LEU A 308 10.47 26.00 -6.85
CA LEU A 308 11.35 25.40 -7.84
C LEU A 308 10.66 25.51 -9.21
N GLU A 309 11.16 26.40 -10.08
CA GLU A 309 10.57 26.64 -11.40
C GLU A 309 11.03 25.57 -12.40
N TYR A 310 10.20 24.53 -12.59
CA TYR A 310 10.46 23.47 -13.57
C TYR A 310 10.47 24.02 -14.99
N GLY A 311 11.52 23.70 -15.74
CA GLY A 311 11.75 24.23 -17.10
C GLY A 311 12.57 25.54 -17.12
N SER A 312 13.03 26.04 -15.97
CA SER A 312 13.98 27.14 -15.86
C SER A 312 15.41 26.72 -16.25
N GLU A 313 16.37 27.64 -16.25
CA GLU A 313 17.78 27.33 -16.49
C GLU A 313 18.36 26.46 -15.33
N THR A 314 17.85 26.60 -14.12
CA THR A 314 18.32 25.88 -12.93
C THR A 314 17.68 24.50 -12.81
N PHE A 315 16.40 24.38 -13.11
CA PHE A 315 15.62 23.16 -12.98
C PHE A 315 14.99 22.77 -14.32
N LYS A 316 15.81 22.37 -15.30
CA LYS A 316 15.37 22.01 -16.65
C LYS A 316 14.60 20.72 -16.68
N THR A 317 14.98 19.77 -15.81
CA THR A 317 14.50 18.39 -15.78
C THR A 317 14.13 17.97 -14.36
N TRP A 318 13.46 16.84 -14.23
CA TRP A 318 13.19 16.23 -12.94
C TRP A 318 14.46 15.71 -12.24
N GLU A 319 15.49 15.37 -12.98
CA GLU A 319 16.81 15.01 -12.45
C GLU A 319 17.44 16.18 -11.69
N ASP A 320 17.36 17.41 -12.21
CA ASP A 320 17.87 18.61 -11.53
C ASP A 320 17.13 18.84 -10.20
N ILE A 321 15.82 18.63 -10.18
CA ILE A 321 15.00 18.73 -8.96
C ILE A 321 15.43 17.69 -7.94
N ILE A 322 15.59 16.43 -8.35
CA ILE A 322 16.04 15.37 -7.43
C ILE A 322 17.46 15.62 -6.92
N GLU A 323 18.35 16.12 -7.76
CA GLU A 323 19.67 16.50 -7.32
C GLU A 323 19.64 17.60 -6.24
N TYR A 324 18.78 18.61 -6.41
CA TYR A 324 18.56 19.65 -5.40
C TYR A 324 18.14 19.03 -4.05
N PHE A 325 17.10 18.19 -4.04
CA PHE A 325 16.62 17.57 -2.81
C PHE A 325 17.59 16.57 -2.20
N SER A 326 18.39 15.86 -3.00
CA SER A 326 19.43 14.96 -2.49
C SER A 326 20.56 15.69 -1.77
N ARG A 327 20.89 16.90 -2.20
CA ARG A 327 21.86 17.75 -1.51
C ARG A 327 21.34 18.29 -0.17
N LEU A 328 20.04 18.57 -0.06
CA LEU A 328 19.41 18.98 1.20
C LEU A 328 19.34 17.88 2.24
N GLY A 329 19.22 16.63 1.81
CA GLY A 329 19.14 15.46 2.70
C GLY A 329 20.47 14.86 3.12
N GLY A 330 21.58 15.45 2.72
CA GLY A 330 22.94 14.99 3.00
C GLY A 330 23.60 15.66 4.21
N GLN A 331 22.82 16.34 5.07
CA GLN A 331 23.30 16.89 6.34
C GLN A 331 22.81 16.10 7.53
#